data_1d64e73cfc1e135bf927004abee000de
#
_entry.id   1d64e73cfc1e135bf927004abee000de
#
_cell.length_a   1.000
_cell.length_b   1.000
_cell.length_c   1.000
_cell.angle_alpha   90.00
_cell.angle_beta   90.00
_cell.angle_gamma   90.00
#
_symmetry.space_group_name_H-M   'P 1'
#
loop_
_entity.id
_entity.type
_entity.pdbx_description
1 polymer ?
#
loop_
_entity_poly.entity_id
_entity_poly.type
_entity_poly.pdbx_seq_one_letter_code
_entity_poly.pdbx_strand_id
1 'polypeptide(L)'
;MKAIYGLNEVKFDGQVIGWIDEQGLQPAGTAPTQVDVYAAQVKDGPIATITSNPGKKAFTCNLIDLSTENLVKTIGGTKDANGNWEPPEKWEKTAPMDISCDSGETIRFFNAKVTGNDFANGINSQGVLALGLNIELLKDDKGKSLKIFAKGIDPETGAPAVNPEG
;
A
#
# COMPACT_ATOMS: atom_id res chain seq x y z
N MET A 1 -3.31 -12.91 22.07
CA MET A 1 -3.66 -11.90 21.04
C MET A 1 -2.38 -11.47 20.32
N LYS A 2 -2.43 -11.38 19.00
CA LYS A 2 -1.32 -10.86 18.19
C LYS A 2 -1.75 -9.57 17.54
N ALA A 3 -1.02 -8.49 17.84
CA ALA A 3 -1.29 -7.18 17.25
C ALA A 3 -0.13 -6.81 16.30
N ILE A 4 -0.47 -6.24 15.15
CA ILE A 4 0.48 -5.67 14.20
C ILE A 4 0.46 -4.16 14.42
N TYR A 5 1.61 -3.57 14.69
CA TYR A 5 1.72 -2.15 15.00
C TYR A 5 3.05 -1.57 14.55
N GLY A 6 3.05 -0.27 14.39
CA GLY A 6 4.22 0.53 14.05
C GLY A 6 4.68 0.34 12.62
N LEU A 7 4.90 1.44 11.93
CA LEU A 7 5.49 1.43 10.60
C LEU A 7 7.00 1.54 10.71
N ASN A 8 7.71 0.50 10.30
CA ASN A 8 9.18 0.51 10.28
C ASN A 8 9.71 0.97 8.92
N GLU A 9 9.30 0.30 7.85
CA GLU A 9 9.85 0.53 6.52
C GLU A 9 8.83 0.12 5.45
N VAL A 10 8.85 0.81 4.34
CA VAL A 10 8.08 0.43 3.15
C VAL A 10 9.06 0.24 1.99
N LYS A 11 9.04 -0.95 1.38
CA LYS A 11 9.73 -1.25 0.13
C LYS A 11 8.74 -1.28 -1.00
N PHE A 12 9.01 -0.56 -2.05
CA PHE A 12 8.21 -0.57 -3.27
C PHE A 12 9.10 -0.89 -4.47
N ASP A 13 8.72 -1.90 -5.22
CA ASP A 13 9.54 -2.43 -6.34
C ASP A 13 10.95 -2.86 -5.87
N GLY A 14 11.03 -3.46 -4.69
CA GLY A 14 12.29 -3.90 -4.09
C GLY A 14 13.19 -2.79 -3.53
N GLN A 15 12.74 -1.55 -3.51
CA GLN A 15 13.49 -0.40 -3.04
C GLN A 15 12.79 0.27 -1.87
N VAL A 16 13.56 0.65 -0.84
CA VAL A 16 13.04 1.39 0.30
C VAL A 16 12.60 2.78 -0.17
N ILE A 17 11.36 3.14 0.10
CA ILE A 17 10.89 4.50 -0.13
C ILE A 17 11.23 5.39 1.06
N GLY A 18 11.29 6.71 0.81
CA GLY A 18 11.63 7.69 1.84
C GLY A 18 10.56 7.88 2.90
N TRP A 19 10.72 8.90 3.69
CA TRP A 19 9.92 9.13 4.89
C TRP A 19 8.45 9.39 4.59
N ILE A 20 7.60 8.76 5.38
CA ILE A 20 6.16 8.97 5.44
C ILE A 20 5.88 9.76 6.73
N ASP A 21 4.86 10.61 6.72
CA ASP A 21 4.51 11.40 7.89
C ASP A 21 4.06 10.55 9.09
N GLU A 22 3.88 11.18 10.24
CA GLU A 22 3.53 10.49 11.50
C GLU A 22 2.18 9.76 11.47
N GLN A 23 1.30 10.10 10.54
CA GLN A 23 0.03 9.40 10.36
C GLN A 23 0.21 7.97 9.82
N GLY A 24 1.36 7.70 9.19
CA GLY A 24 1.65 6.40 8.60
C GLY A 24 0.69 6.02 7.49
N LEU A 25 0.37 4.73 7.40
CA LEU A 25 -0.57 4.19 6.42
C LEU A 25 -1.97 4.13 7.03
N GLN A 26 -2.92 4.82 6.40
CA GLN A 26 -4.32 4.86 6.84
C GLN A 26 -5.18 4.00 5.90
N PRO A 27 -6.07 3.15 6.44
CA PRO A 27 -6.98 2.36 5.61
C PRO A 27 -7.88 3.27 4.76
N ALA A 28 -8.02 2.94 3.49
CA ALA A 28 -8.81 3.71 2.52
C ALA A 28 -9.59 2.80 1.57
N GLY A 29 -9.78 1.55 1.93
CA GLY A 29 -10.52 0.59 1.14
C GLY A 29 -12.04 0.77 1.26
N THR A 30 -12.76 0.01 0.47
CA THR A 30 -14.22 -0.06 0.50
C THR A 30 -14.67 -1.47 0.90
N ALA A 31 -15.75 -1.55 1.68
CA ALA A 31 -16.31 -2.83 2.10
C ALA A 31 -16.98 -3.55 0.91
N PRO A 32 -17.07 -4.88 0.95
CA PRO A 32 -17.86 -5.63 -0.01
C PRO A 32 -19.34 -5.23 0.04
N THR A 33 -19.98 -5.23 -1.11
CA THR A 33 -21.43 -5.01 -1.22
C THR A 33 -22.12 -6.34 -1.38
N GLN A 34 -23.12 -6.59 -0.56
CA GLN A 34 -23.92 -7.81 -0.58
C GLN A 34 -25.34 -7.53 -1.02
N VAL A 35 -25.94 -8.51 -1.70
CA VAL A 35 -27.32 -8.46 -2.13
C VAL A 35 -28.03 -9.69 -1.59
N ASP A 36 -29.13 -9.46 -0.88
CA ASP A 36 -29.98 -10.52 -0.36
C ASP A 36 -30.94 -11.01 -1.46
N VAL A 37 -31.03 -12.31 -1.59
CA VAL A 37 -31.94 -12.96 -2.53
C VAL A 37 -33.16 -13.44 -1.76
N TYR A 38 -34.34 -12.99 -2.20
CA TYR A 38 -35.62 -13.37 -1.60
C TYR A 38 -36.40 -14.31 -2.53
N ALA A 39 -37.10 -15.25 -1.96
CA ALA A 39 -38.05 -16.09 -2.69
C ALA A 39 -39.47 -15.78 -2.23
N ALA A 40 -40.42 -15.75 -3.17
CA ALA A 40 -41.80 -15.44 -2.87
C ALA A 40 -42.46 -16.46 -1.90
N GLN A 41 -41.97 -17.70 -1.91
CA GLN A 41 -42.46 -18.78 -1.04
C GLN A 41 -41.91 -18.67 0.41
N VAL A 42 -40.83 -17.96 0.62
CA VAL A 42 -40.19 -17.79 1.93
C VAL A 42 -40.42 -16.35 2.43
N LYS A 43 -41.17 -16.24 3.54
CA LYS A 43 -41.61 -14.96 4.06
C LYS A 43 -40.81 -14.49 5.28
N ASP A 44 -39.88 -15.31 5.77
CA ASP A 44 -39.16 -15.08 7.02
C ASP A 44 -37.82 -14.38 6.82
N GLY A 45 -37.41 -14.10 5.58
CA GLY A 45 -36.16 -13.43 5.27
C GLY A 45 -35.53 -13.88 3.94
N PRO A 46 -34.30 -13.47 3.68
CA PRO A 46 -33.60 -13.85 2.46
C PRO A 46 -33.22 -15.34 2.48
N ILE A 47 -33.25 -15.98 1.33
CA ILE A 47 -32.84 -17.38 1.16
C ILE A 47 -31.36 -17.51 0.87
N ALA A 48 -30.70 -16.44 0.42
CA ALA A 48 -29.28 -16.39 0.15
C ALA A 48 -28.78 -14.95 0.16
N THR A 49 -27.49 -14.80 0.40
CA THR A 49 -26.80 -13.51 0.27
C THR A 49 -25.63 -13.69 -0.69
N ILE A 50 -25.53 -12.87 -1.71
CA ILE A 50 -24.45 -12.91 -2.69
C ILE A 50 -23.65 -11.61 -2.66
N THR A 51 -22.35 -11.73 -2.83
CA THR A 51 -21.46 -10.56 -2.92
C THR A 51 -21.50 -10.01 -4.35
N SER A 52 -22.09 -8.83 -4.53
CA SER A 52 -22.16 -8.17 -5.84
C SER A 52 -20.90 -7.38 -6.18
N ASN A 53 -20.19 -6.88 -5.17
CA ASN A 53 -18.92 -6.18 -5.31
C ASN A 53 -17.97 -6.64 -4.19
N PRO A 54 -16.77 -7.16 -4.51
CA PRO A 54 -15.84 -7.65 -3.50
C PRO A 54 -15.19 -6.54 -2.67
N GLY A 55 -15.41 -5.28 -3.02
CA GLY A 55 -14.75 -4.16 -2.36
C GLY A 55 -13.31 -3.99 -2.78
N LYS A 56 -12.60 -3.08 -2.11
CA LYS A 56 -11.19 -2.78 -2.34
C LYS A 56 -10.42 -2.77 -1.03
N LYS A 57 -9.17 -3.20 -1.07
CA LYS A 57 -8.20 -2.96 -0.01
C LYS A 57 -7.25 -1.89 -0.49
N ALA A 58 -7.11 -0.83 0.29
CA ALA A 58 -6.25 0.30 -0.03
C ALA A 58 -5.76 0.98 1.24
N PHE A 59 -4.63 1.68 1.10
CA PHE A 59 -4.10 2.58 2.11
C PHE A 59 -3.83 3.95 1.51
N THR A 60 -3.87 4.98 2.33
CA THR A 60 -3.37 6.30 1.99
C THR A 60 -2.24 6.67 2.93
N CYS A 61 -1.30 7.45 2.45
CA CYS A 61 -0.24 8.02 3.27
C CYS A 61 0.23 9.34 2.66
N ASN A 62 1.01 10.11 3.44
CA ASN A 62 1.63 11.33 2.99
C ASN A 62 3.15 11.13 2.94
N LEU A 63 3.71 11.20 1.76
CA LEU A 63 5.15 11.10 1.53
C LEU A 63 5.78 12.46 1.77
N ILE A 64 6.67 12.56 2.76
CA ILE A 64 7.36 13.81 3.10
C ILE A 64 8.75 13.92 2.50
N ASP A 65 9.32 12.82 2.06
CA ASP A 65 10.58 12.83 1.32
C ASP A 65 10.31 13.03 -0.17
N LEU A 66 10.39 14.27 -0.62
CA LEU A 66 10.14 14.68 -2.00
C LEU A 66 11.44 14.81 -2.83
N SER A 67 12.48 14.08 -2.44
CA SER A 67 13.70 13.99 -3.27
C SER A 67 13.38 13.35 -4.62
N THR A 68 14.13 13.75 -5.64
CA THR A 68 13.94 13.26 -7.01
C THR A 68 14.01 11.74 -7.07
N GLU A 69 14.99 11.15 -6.39
CA GLU A 69 15.17 9.69 -6.34
C GLU A 69 13.93 9.01 -5.74
N ASN A 70 13.39 9.56 -4.66
CA ASN A 70 12.24 8.98 -3.99
C ASN A 70 10.95 9.12 -4.82
N LEU A 71 10.76 10.25 -5.47
CA LEU A 71 9.60 10.45 -6.35
C LEU A 71 9.63 9.49 -7.55
N VAL A 72 10.80 9.29 -8.16
CA VAL A 72 10.96 8.31 -9.24
C VAL A 72 10.64 6.88 -8.77
N LYS A 73 11.06 6.51 -7.56
CA LYS A 73 10.77 5.19 -6.98
C LYS A 73 9.28 4.96 -6.73
N THR A 74 8.55 6.00 -6.31
CA THR A 74 7.17 5.86 -5.84
C THR A 74 6.13 6.07 -6.93
N ILE A 75 6.20 7.14 -7.68
CA ILE A 75 5.19 7.50 -8.69
C ILE A 75 5.74 7.58 -10.10
N GLY A 76 7.04 7.36 -10.27
CA GLY A 76 7.68 7.40 -11.56
C GLY A 76 8.14 8.80 -11.97
N GLY A 77 8.29 9.01 -13.25
CA GLY A 77 8.90 10.22 -13.79
C GLY A 77 10.37 10.01 -14.10
N THR A 78 11.04 11.10 -14.40
CA THR A 78 12.44 11.09 -14.80
C THR A 78 13.25 12.13 -14.01
N LYS A 79 14.54 11.87 -13.89
CA LYS A 79 15.51 12.79 -13.35
C LYS A 79 16.32 13.35 -14.50
N ASP A 80 16.38 14.68 -14.64
CA ASP A 80 17.21 15.31 -15.64
C ASP A 80 18.72 15.35 -15.24
N ALA A 81 19.56 15.85 -16.12
CA ALA A 81 21.00 15.94 -15.87
C ALA A 81 21.38 16.83 -14.69
N ASN A 82 20.50 17.75 -14.28
CA ASN A 82 20.70 18.67 -13.17
C ASN A 82 20.06 18.18 -11.86
N GLY A 83 19.46 16.98 -11.86
CA GLY A 83 18.85 16.40 -10.69
C GLY A 83 17.39 16.83 -10.45
N ASN A 84 16.75 17.47 -11.42
CA ASN A 84 15.36 17.89 -11.31
C ASN A 84 14.43 16.73 -11.63
N TRP A 85 13.28 16.69 -10.96
CA TRP A 85 12.26 15.69 -11.24
C TRP A 85 11.23 16.22 -12.24
N GLU A 86 10.98 15.42 -13.26
CA GLU A 86 9.91 15.64 -14.21
C GLU A 86 8.84 14.57 -14.03
N PRO A 87 7.58 14.97 -13.74
CA PRO A 87 6.52 14.00 -13.49
C PRO A 87 6.19 13.18 -14.74
N PRO A 88 5.70 11.94 -14.56
CA PRO A 88 5.17 11.16 -15.67
C PRO A 88 3.82 11.73 -16.12
N GLU A 89 3.34 11.29 -17.27
CA GLU A 89 1.99 11.66 -17.75
C GLU A 89 0.91 11.26 -16.76
N LYS A 90 1.04 10.09 -16.17
CA LYS A 90 0.19 9.60 -15.08
C LYS A 90 1.03 9.38 -13.83
N TRP A 91 0.64 10.01 -12.75
CA TRP A 91 1.32 9.88 -11.46
C TRP A 91 0.96 8.58 -10.78
N GLU A 92 1.37 7.49 -11.39
CA GLU A 92 1.09 6.15 -10.87
C GLU A 92 2.20 5.16 -11.22
N LYS A 93 2.39 4.18 -10.35
CA LYS A 93 3.30 3.07 -10.58
C LYS A 93 2.73 1.82 -9.93
N THR A 94 2.86 0.68 -10.60
CA THR A 94 2.37 -0.60 -10.11
C THR A 94 3.53 -1.57 -9.95
N ALA A 95 3.72 -2.08 -8.75
CA ALA A 95 4.79 -3.02 -8.42
C ALA A 95 4.48 -3.73 -7.08
N PRO A 96 5.22 -4.79 -6.72
CA PRO A 96 5.11 -5.39 -5.38
C PRO A 96 5.53 -4.39 -4.29
N MET A 97 4.85 -4.46 -3.15
CA MET A 97 5.13 -3.62 -1.99
C MET A 97 5.23 -4.45 -0.72
N ASP A 98 6.24 -4.18 0.09
CA ASP A 98 6.43 -4.77 1.40
C ASP A 98 6.35 -3.69 2.48
N ILE A 99 5.46 -3.90 3.43
CA ILE A 99 5.28 -3.01 4.58
C ILE A 99 5.80 -3.74 5.81
N SER A 100 6.96 -3.31 6.32
CA SER A 100 7.55 -3.85 7.53
C SER A 100 7.04 -3.11 8.75
N CYS A 101 6.63 -3.85 9.77
CA CYS A 101 6.07 -3.31 10.99
C CYS A 101 7.04 -3.44 12.17
N ASP A 102 6.93 -2.54 13.15
CA ASP A 102 7.75 -2.59 14.36
C ASP A 102 7.49 -3.86 15.18
N SER A 103 6.28 -4.42 15.08
CA SER A 103 5.94 -5.71 15.68
C SER A 103 6.69 -6.90 15.08
N GLY A 104 7.35 -6.72 13.93
CA GLY A 104 8.19 -7.70 13.26
C GLY A 104 7.56 -8.41 12.06
N GLU A 105 6.26 -8.27 11.87
CA GLU A 105 5.57 -8.82 10.71
C GLU A 105 5.81 -7.96 9.47
N THR A 106 5.71 -8.57 8.30
CA THR A 106 5.75 -7.88 7.00
C THR A 106 4.48 -8.18 6.23
N ILE A 107 3.81 -7.13 5.79
CA ILE A 107 2.63 -7.24 4.92
C ILE A 107 3.10 -7.05 3.49
N ARG A 108 2.97 -8.08 2.67
CA ARG A 108 3.30 -8.01 1.25
C ARG A 108 2.05 -7.85 0.41
N PHE A 109 2.04 -6.81 -0.41
CA PHE A 109 1.13 -6.68 -1.54
C PHE A 109 1.87 -7.19 -2.77
N PHE A 110 1.39 -8.28 -3.35
CA PHE A 110 2.03 -8.86 -4.55
C PHE A 110 1.92 -7.94 -5.76
N ASN A 111 0.92 -7.08 -5.77
CA ASN A 111 0.73 -6.08 -6.81
C ASN A 111 0.04 -4.85 -6.23
N ALA A 112 0.79 -3.81 -5.98
CA ALA A 112 0.30 -2.56 -5.43
C ALA A 112 0.34 -1.45 -6.48
N LYS A 113 -0.77 -0.76 -6.66
CA LYS A 113 -0.83 0.44 -7.50
C LYS A 113 -0.71 1.67 -6.62
N VAL A 114 0.39 2.36 -6.73
CA VAL A 114 0.64 3.62 -6.03
C VAL A 114 0.29 4.77 -6.97
N THR A 115 -0.64 5.61 -6.52
CA THR A 115 -1.08 6.78 -7.27
C THR A 115 -0.76 8.04 -6.47
N GLY A 116 -0.10 9.01 -7.09
CA GLY A 116 0.08 10.33 -6.52
C GLY A 116 -1.23 11.11 -6.62
N ASN A 117 -1.72 11.57 -5.48
CA ASN A 117 -2.90 12.41 -5.42
C ASN A 117 -2.50 13.89 -5.51
N ASP A 118 -2.93 14.70 -4.57
CA ASP A 118 -2.56 16.10 -4.46
C ASP A 118 -1.51 16.28 -3.38
N PHE A 119 -0.86 17.43 -3.40
CA PHE A 119 0.03 17.81 -2.31
C PHE A 119 -0.77 18.03 -1.02
N ALA A 120 -0.14 17.69 0.08
CA ALA A 120 -0.69 17.83 1.42
C ALA A 120 0.21 18.73 2.28
N ASN A 121 -0.34 19.27 3.37
CA ASN A 121 0.33 20.09 4.39
C ASN A 121 0.75 21.44 3.84
N GLY A 122 0.85 21.94 2.90
CA GLY A 122 1.24 23.28 2.45
C GLY A 122 2.73 23.61 2.63
N ILE A 123 3.15 24.68 2.00
CA ILE A 123 4.52 25.19 2.04
C ILE A 123 4.56 26.38 2.99
N ASN A 124 4.98 26.16 4.24
CA ASN A 124 4.99 27.20 5.26
C ASN A 124 6.01 26.88 6.36
N SER A 125 6.09 27.74 7.36
CA SER A 125 7.05 27.60 8.48
C SER A 125 6.63 26.58 9.54
N GLN A 126 5.43 26.03 9.48
CA GLN A 126 4.89 25.14 10.52
C GLN A 126 4.85 23.67 10.12
N GLY A 127 5.20 23.34 8.90
CA GLY A 127 5.18 21.98 8.40
C GLY A 127 5.96 21.82 7.10
N VAL A 128 6.05 20.61 6.66
CA VAL A 128 6.72 20.27 5.39
C VAL A 128 5.67 19.86 4.35
N LEU A 129 5.93 20.25 3.11
CA LEU A 129 5.13 19.81 1.99
C LEU A 129 5.19 18.28 1.90
N ALA A 130 4.06 17.67 1.65
CA ALA A 130 3.96 16.23 1.43
C ALA A 130 3.21 15.95 0.13
N LEU A 131 3.40 14.74 -0.39
CA LEU A 131 2.62 14.21 -1.51
C LEU A 131 1.68 13.12 -0.98
N GLY A 132 0.38 13.31 -1.16
CA GLY A 132 -0.60 12.30 -0.84
C GLY A 132 -0.49 11.12 -1.80
N LEU A 133 -0.36 9.91 -1.27
CA LEU A 133 -0.33 8.68 -2.04
C LEU A 133 -1.55 7.83 -1.73
N ASN A 134 -2.08 7.20 -2.76
CA ASN A 134 -3.07 6.13 -2.64
C ASN A 134 -2.44 4.82 -3.07
N ILE A 135 -2.51 3.82 -2.20
CA ILE A 135 -1.93 2.50 -2.42
C ILE A 135 -3.07 1.50 -2.53
N GLU A 136 -3.35 1.03 -3.73
CA GLU A 136 -4.42 0.08 -4.00
C GLU A 136 -3.86 -1.33 -4.16
N LEU A 137 -4.47 -2.30 -3.46
CA LEU A 137 -4.12 -3.70 -3.58
C LEU A 137 -4.79 -4.31 -4.81
N LEU A 138 -3.97 -4.80 -5.73
CA LEU A 138 -4.40 -5.55 -6.91
C LEU A 138 -3.96 -7.01 -6.81
N LYS A 139 -4.47 -7.86 -7.68
CA LYS A 139 -3.97 -9.22 -7.85
C LYS A 139 -2.80 -9.22 -8.84
N ASP A 140 -1.83 -10.10 -8.59
CA ASP A 140 -0.75 -10.35 -9.55
C ASP A 140 -1.22 -11.33 -10.66
N ASP A 141 -0.31 -11.68 -11.56
CA ASP A 141 -0.58 -12.59 -12.68
C ASP A 141 -1.00 -14.00 -12.23
N LYS A 142 -0.63 -14.38 -11.00
CA LYS A 142 -0.96 -15.67 -10.40
C LYS A 142 -2.20 -15.62 -9.51
N GLY A 143 -2.89 -14.49 -9.48
CA GLY A 143 -4.07 -14.27 -8.65
C GLY A 143 -3.77 -14.02 -7.17
N LYS A 144 -2.51 -13.82 -6.80
CA LYS A 144 -2.13 -13.48 -5.42
C LYS A 144 -2.35 -12.01 -5.15
N SER A 145 -2.85 -11.68 -3.98
CA SER A 145 -3.10 -10.30 -3.58
C SER A 145 -2.23 -9.88 -2.39
N LEU A 146 -2.42 -10.50 -1.24
CA LEU A 146 -1.80 -10.10 0.01
C LEU A 146 -1.31 -11.32 0.79
N LYS A 147 -0.19 -11.17 1.49
CA LYS A 147 0.29 -12.14 2.47
C LYS A 147 0.92 -11.40 3.65
N ILE A 148 0.64 -11.87 4.85
CA ILE A 148 1.27 -11.38 6.07
C ILE A 148 2.30 -12.42 6.49
N PHE A 149 3.56 -12.01 6.48
CA PHE A 149 4.68 -12.86 6.89
C PHE A 149 4.94 -12.71 8.38
N ALA A 150 5.16 -13.83 9.06
CA ALA A 150 5.51 -13.83 10.47
C ALA A 150 6.87 -13.17 10.71
N LYS A 151 7.08 -12.75 11.94
CA LYS A 151 8.37 -12.20 12.36
C LYS A 151 9.52 -13.15 12.03
N GLY A 152 10.58 -12.62 11.44
CA GLY A 152 11.77 -13.39 11.09
C GLY A 152 11.69 -14.16 9.77
N ILE A 153 10.59 -14.00 9.02
CA ILE A 153 10.47 -14.61 7.69
C ILE A 153 10.79 -13.56 6.62
N ASP A 154 11.63 -13.94 5.67
CA ASP A 154 11.95 -13.11 4.51
C ASP A 154 10.79 -13.18 3.51
N PRO A 155 10.14 -12.05 3.20
CA PRO A 155 9.03 -12.04 2.25
C PRO A 155 9.42 -12.39 0.80
N GLU A 156 10.70 -12.24 0.44
CA GLU A 156 11.17 -12.60 -0.90
C GLU A 156 11.26 -14.12 -1.09
N THR A 157 11.74 -14.82 -0.09
CA THR A 157 11.95 -16.27 -0.14
C THR A 157 10.85 -17.08 0.54
N GLY A 158 10.10 -16.47 1.46
CA GLY A 158 9.13 -17.15 2.31
C GLY A 158 9.76 -18.08 3.36
N ALA A 159 11.07 -18.01 3.52
CA ALA A 159 11.85 -18.80 4.47
C ALA A 159 12.37 -17.93 5.61
N PRO A 160 12.82 -18.52 6.75
CA PRO A 160 13.44 -17.73 7.80
C PRO A 160 14.60 -16.90 7.26
N ALA A 161 14.64 -15.62 7.67
CA ALA A 161 15.72 -14.72 7.29
C ALA A 161 17.06 -15.28 7.81
N VAL A 162 18.05 -15.35 6.92
CA VAL A 162 19.40 -15.79 7.30
C VAL A 162 20.04 -14.65 8.08
N ASN A 163 20.39 -14.94 9.33
CA ASN A 163 21.10 -13.97 10.15
C ASN A 163 22.53 -13.84 9.62
N PRO A 164 22.99 -12.65 9.19
CA PRO A 164 24.34 -12.49 8.65
C PRO A 164 25.45 -12.72 9.68
N GLU A 165 25.12 -12.91 10.95
CA GLU A 165 26.04 -13.22 12.05
C GLU A 165 25.99 -14.72 12.44
N GLY A 166 25.68 -15.56 11.49
CA GLY A 166 25.66 -17.01 11.71
C GLY A 166 26.98 -17.67 11.36
#